data_18900321207638afc4db4ad9dcb38155
#
_entry.id   18900321207638afc4db4ad9dcb38155
#
_cell.length_a   1.000
_cell.length_b   1.000
_cell.length_c   1.000
_cell.angle_alpha   90.00
_cell.angle_beta   90.00
_cell.angle_gamma   90.00
#
_symmetry.space_group_name_H-M   'P 1'
#
loop_
_entity.id
_entity.type
_entity.pdbx_description
1 polymer ?
#
loop_
_entity_poly.entity_id
_entity_poly.type
_entity_poly.pdbx_seq_one_letter_code
_entity_poly.pdbx_strand_id
1 'polypeptide(L)'
;MDNDTLDFIAYSTVQPSICTSGLFRALVNRYTSIGYTLTRGIPYPISAPTNILYTETEIDAAIRHACDFSRRRRILNLWRASFSFALHLAQPTPDVITWTLFVWRDIFFHADPDRTEQHARELLNAVTIAVEMLPTHYGCLATLHYPPTVEQVLNGNISRLYPINYFGDQLLAQIGRARLEQAPAWLNVDVGLGRLIVPDLNAIYQGDTTTVQAANRYLFGDTLPLTTDGNGEIN
;
A
#
# COMPACT_ATOMS: atom_id res chain seq x y z
N MET A 1 -11.50 9.59 -6.10
CA MET A 1 -10.37 8.72 -6.42
C MET A 1 -10.25 8.68 -7.93
N ASP A 2 -9.10 9.03 -8.49
CA ASP A 2 -8.85 8.76 -9.89
C ASP A 2 -8.86 7.24 -10.07
N ASN A 3 -9.71 6.76 -10.97
CA ASN A 3 -9.86 5.32 -11.22
C ASN A 3 -8.63 4.68 -11.89
N ASP A 4 -7.57 5.46 -12.09
CA ASP A 4 -6.41 5.08 -12.89
C ASP A 4 -5.25 4.51 -12.07
N THR A 5 -5.36 4.50 -10.71
CA THR A 5 -4.34 3.97 -9.82
C THR A 5 -4.86 2.91 -8.87
N LEU A 6 -3.96 2.04 -8.42
CA LEU A 6 -4.14 1.16 -7.26
C LEU A 6 -3.31 1.75 -6.11
N ASP A 7 -3.97 2.01 -4.99
CA ASP A 7 -3.39 2.73 -3.87
C ASP A 7 -3.30 1.83 -2.64
N PHE A 8 -2.08 1.45 -2.25
CA PHE A 8 -1.85 0.90 -0.91
C PHE A 8 -1.65 2.06 0.05
N ILE A 9 -2.61 2.27 0.93
CA ILE A 9 -2.63 3.36 1.90
C ILE A 9 -2.27 2.80 3.27
N ALA A 10 -1.27 3.39 3.91
CA ALA A 10 -0.83 3.01 5.25
C ALA A 10 -0.94 4.18 6.22
N TYR A 11 -1.31 3.87 7.44
CA TYR A 11 -1.53 4.79 8.55
C TYR A 11 -0.46 4.54 9.61
N SER A 12 0.22 5.59 10.01
CA SER A 12 1.22 5.59 11.07
C SER A 12 0.80 6.54 12.18
N THR A 13 0.74 6.05 13.39
CA THR A 13 0.47 6.83 14.60
C THR A 13 1.73 7.45 15.20
N VAL A 14 2.84 7.31 14.51
CA VAL A 14 4.13 7.81 14.97
C VAL A 14 4.21 9.32 14.76
N GLN A 15 4.74 10.03 15.75
CA GLN A 15 4.94 11.47 15.66
C GLN A 15 5.73 11.84 14.38
N PRO A 16 5.40 12.96 13.71
CA PRO A 16 6.07 13.41 12.49
C PRO A 16 7.60 13.50 12.60
N SER A 17 8.12 13.72 13.82
CA SER A 17 9.55 13.76 14.12
C SER A 17 10.29 12.44 13.86
N ILE A 18 9.58 11.30 13.81
CA ILE A 18 10.16 9.98 13.53
C ILE A 18 10.20 9.70 12.02
N CYS A 19 9.36 10.38 11.23
CA CYS A 19 9.39 10.32 9.76
C CYS A 19 10.55 11.19 9.23
N THR A 20 11.78 10.79 9.55
CA THR A 20 12.98 11.56 9.21
C THR A 20 13.43 11.25 7.77
N SER A 21 14.12 12.21 7.17
CA SER A 21 14.78 12.00 5.87
C SER A 21 15.74 10.81 5.90
N GLY A 22 16.31 10.46 7.05
CA GLY A 22 17.16 9.29 7.26
C GLY A 22 16.41 7.97 7.09
N LEU A 23 15.18 7.84 7.59
CA LEU A 23 14.34 6.66 7.43
C LEU A 23 13.97 6.45 5.95
N PHE A 24 13.56 7.53 5.27
CA PHE A 24 13.27 7.47 3.83
C PHE A 24 14.52 7.23 2.98
N ARG A 25 15.68 7.71 3.39
CA ARG A 25 16.94 7.36 2.74
C ARG A 25 17.23 5.87 2.85
N ALA A 26 17.05 5.29 4.03
CA ALA A 26 17.20 3.86 4.25
C ALA A 26 16.22 3.05 3.39
N LEU A 27 14.95 3.49 3.29
CA LEU A 27 13.94 2.86 2.43
C LEU A 27 14.34 2.92 0.95
N VAL A 28 14.74 4.09 0.45
CA VAL A 28 15.22 4.25 -0.93
C VAL A 28 16.45 3.35 -1.18
N ASN A 29 17.40 3.30 -0.25
CA ASN A 29 18.56 2.43 -0.36
C ASN A 29 18.15 0.94 -0.40
N ARG A 30 17.14 0.54 0.37
CA ARG A 30 16.61 -0.82 0.35
C ARG A 30 15.99 -1.16 -1.01
N TYR A 31 15.20 -0.25 -1.60
CA TYR A 31 14.66 -0.44 -2.94
C TYR A 31 15.76 -0.47 -4.00
N THR A 32 16.75 0.41 -3.92
CA THR A 32 17.86 0.42 -4.89
C THR A 32 18.71 -0.84 -4.82
N SER A 33 18.89 -1.43 -3.63
CA SER A 33 19.63 -2.70 -3.46
C SER A 33 18.98 -3.89 -4.17
N ILE A 34 17.69 -3.80 -4.50
CA ILE A 34 16.96 -4.82 -5.26
C ILE A 34 16.63 -4.37 -6.70
N GLY A 35 17.30 -3.33 -7.18
CA GLY A 35 17.27 -2.91 -8.57
C GLY A 35 16.27 -1.83 -8.93
N TYR A 36 15.58 -1.20 -7.94
CA TYR A 36 14.80 0.01 -8.23
C TYR A 36 15.69 1.23 -8.37
N THR A 37 15.26 2.16 -9.20
CA THR A 37 15.94 3.45 -9.41
C THR A 37 14.98 4.58 -9.09
N LEU A 38 15.45 5.59 -8.35
CA LEU A 38 14.67 6.80 -8.08
C LEU A 38 14.59 7.67 -9.34
N THR A 39 13.37 8.13 -9.67
CA THR A 39 13.12 8.92 -10.89
C THR A 39 12.40 10.23 -10.57
N ARG A 40 12.55 11.26 -11.42
CA ARG A 40 11.90 12.57 -11.25
C ARG A 40 10.41 12.57 -11.57
N GLY A 41 9.91 11.53 -12.22
CA GLY A 41 8.52 11.31 -12.57
C GLY A 41 8.23 9.83 -12.73
N ILE A 42 6.96 9.45 -12.77
CA ILE A 42 6.57 8.09 -13.10
C ILE A 42 6.73 7.92 -14.60
N PRO A 43 7.57 6.97 -15.06
CA PRO A 43 7.71 6.70 -16.49
C PRO A 43 6.40 6.10 -17.04
N TYR A 44 5.77 6.82 -17.96
CA TYR A 44 4.57 6.36 -18.67
C TYR A 44 4.64 6.74 -20.16
N PRO A 45 4.37 5.85 -21.09
CA PRO A 45 4.30 4.40 -20.96
C PRO A 45 5.67 3.85 -20.49
N ILE A 46 5.72 2.65 -19.95
CA ILE A 46 6.87 2.05 -19.25
C ILE A 46 8.07 1.86 -20.22
N SER A 47 8.65 2.94 -20.63
CA SER A 47 9.92 2.99 -21.38
C SER A 47 11.06 3.37 -20.43
N ALA A 48 12.25 2.85 -20.69
CA ALA A 48 13.43 3.16 -19.87
C ALA A 48 13.61 4.68 -19.67
N PRO A 49 13.63 5.18 -18.43
CA PRO A 49 13.58 6.61 -18.15
C PRO A 49 14.97 7.25 -18.27
N THR A 50 15.53 7.29 -19.46
CA THR A 50 16.91 7.76 -19.67
C THR A 50 17.14 9.22 -19.25
N ASN A 51 16.09 10.06 -19.20
CA ASN A 51 16.20 11.50 -18.95
C ASN A 51 15.65 11.96 -17.59
N ILE A 52 15.18 11.03 -16.74
CA ILE A 52 14.51 11.36 -15.47
C ILE A 52 15.16 10.74 -14.25
N LEU A 53 16.37 10.19 -14.40
CA LEU A 53 17.12 9.64 -13.26
C LEU A 53 17.68 10.77 -12.40
N TYR A 54 17.66 10.56 -11.08
CA TYR A 54 18.38 11.42 -10.15
C TYR A 54 19.86 11.03 -10.09
N THR A 55 20.71 12.04 -10.00
CA THR A 55 22.11 11.84 -9.59
C THR A 55 22.17 11.56 -8.09
N GLU A 56 23.25 10.98 -7.61
CA GLU A 56 23.48 10.72 -6.16
C GLU A 56 23.25 11.97 -5.28
N THR A 57 23.72 13.14 -5.74
CA THR A 57 23.57 14.40 -5.01
C THR A 57 22.13 14.92 -4.98
N GLU A 58 21.34 14.58 -5.98
CA GLU A 58 19.93 14.98 -6.09
C GLU A 58 19.01 14.08 -5.28
N ILE A 59 19.40 12.82 -5.04
CA ILE A 59 18.57 11.86 -4.25
C ILE A 59 18.28 12.41 -2.86
N ASP A 60 19.27 12.92 -2.14
CA ASP A 60 19.09 13.50 -0.81
C ASP A 60 18.18 14.73 -0.82
N ALA A 61 18.28 15.55 -1.88
CA ALA A 61 17.38 16.70 -2.03
C ALA A 61 15.94 16.25 -2.30
N ALA A 62 15.74 15.22 -3.14
CA ALA A 62 14.42 14.66 -3.43
C ALA A 62 13.79 14.06 -2.17
N ILE A 63 14.55 13.33 -1.35
CA ILE A 63 14.08 12.73 -0.10
C ILE A 63 13.71 13.82 0.91
N ARG A 64 14.57 14.83 1.13
CA ARG A 64 14.24 15.97 2.01
C ARG A 64 12.97 16.68 1.56
N HIS A 65 12.79 16.87 0.25
CA HIS A 65 11.60 17.47 -0.32
C HIS A 65 10.35 16.62 -0.06
N ALA A 66 10.43 15.30 -0.22
CA ALA A 66 9.32 14.39 0.04
C ALA A 66 8.93 14.34 1.53
N CYS A 67 9.87 14.58 2.46
CA CYS A 67 9.64 14.62 3.91
C CYS A 67 9.20 16.00 4.42
N ASP A 68 9.16 17.02 3.58
CA ASP A 68 8.76 18.38 3.96
C ASP A 68 7.25 18.56 3.95
N PHE A 69 6.59 18.39 5.11
CA PHE A 69 5.13 18.50 5.25
C PHE A 69 4.56 19.90 5.00
N SER A 70 5.39 20.93 4.83
CA SER A 70 4.94 22.26 4.39
C SER A 70 4.62 22.32 2.88
N ARG A 71 5.05 21.33 2.10
CA ARG A 71 4.91 21.28 0.65
C ARG A 71 3.71 20.47 0.19
N ARG A 72 3.15 20.82 -0.98
CA ARG A 72 1.98 20.13 -1.54
C ARG A 72 2.30 18.80 -2.22
N ARG A 73 3.50 18.67 -2.85
CA ARG A 73 3.91 17.46 -3.57
C ARG A 73 5.06 16.79 -2.82
N ARG A 74 4.81 15.61 -2.28
CA ARG A 74 5.72 14.82 -1.46
C ARG A 74 5.77 13.41 -2.02
N ILE A 75 6.37 13.28 -3.22
CA ILE A 75 6.33 12.06 -4.02
C ILE A 75 7.76 11.62 -4.32
N LEU A 76 8.04 10.35 -4.09
CA LEU A 76 9.22 9.63 -4.55
C LEU A 76 8.78 8.59 -5.58
N ASN A 77 9.31 8.69 -6.80
CA ASN A 77 8.99 7.74 -7.87
C ASN A 77 10.12 6.72 -7.99
N LEU A 78 9.77 5.44 -7.99
CA LEU A 78 10.69 4.32 -8.13
C LEU A 78 10.31 3.48 -9.35
N TRP A 79 11.33 3.04 -10.06
CA TRP A 79 11.18 2.28 -11.29
C TRP A 79 12.16 1.11 -11.33
N ARG A 80 11.68 -0.04 -11.83
CA ARG A 80 12.49 -1.23 -12.11
C ARG A 80 11.88 -2.00 -13.29
N ALA A 81 12.66 -2.16 -14.36
CA ALA A 81 12.22 -2.89 -15.56
C ALA A 81 10.85 -2.42 -16.09
N SER A 82 9.79 -3.22 -15.94
CA SER A 82 8.44 -2.91 -16.40
C SER A 82 7.49 -2.45 -15.28
N PHE A 83 8.01 -2.27 -14.05
CA PHE A 83 7.20 -1.92 -12.90
C PHE A 83 7.66 -0.59 -12.29
N SER A 84 6.73 0.29 -12.03
CA SER A 84 6.99 1.55 -11.35
C SER A 84 5.91 1.85 -10.33
N PHE A 85 6.30 2.50 -9.26
CA PHE A 85 5.38 3.00 -8.25
C PHE A 85 5.83 4.35 -7.72
N ALA A 86 4.90 5.07 -7.11
CA ALA A 86 5.22 6.28 -6.39
C ALA A 86 4.87 6.13 -4.91
N LEU A 87 5.72 6.67 -4.07
CA LEU A 87 5.51 6.77 -2.63
C LEU A 87 5.15 8.21 -2.29
N HIS A 88 3.97 8.42 -1.76
CA HIS A 88 3.46 9.73 -1.32
C HIS A 88 3.28 9.77 0.19
N LEU A 89 3.64 10.89 0.79
CA LEU A 89 3.47 11.16 2.21
C LEU A 89 2.41 12.22 2.44
N ALA A 90 1.55 12.01 3.42
CA ALA A 90 0.59 13.00 3.88
C ALA A 90 0.49 13.01 5.40
N GLN A 91 0.05 14.12 5.94
CA GLN A 91 -0.23 14.28 7.36
C GLN A 91 -1.69 14.74 7.51
N PRO A 92 -2.64 13.80 7.56
CA PRO A 92 -4.07 14.14 7.64
C PRO A 92 -4.44 14.78 8.98
N THR A 93 -3.74 14.42 10.06
CA THR A 93 -3.88 15.02 11.39
C THR A 93 -2.50 15.24 12.02
N PRO A 94 -2.36 16.08 13.08
CA PRO A 94 -1.06 16.30 13.71
C PRO A 94 -0.37 15.02 14.20
N ASP A 95 -1.14 14.01 14.58
CA ASP A 95 -0.63 12.79 15.22
C ASP A 95 -0.60 11.58 14.27
N VAL A 96 -1.01 11.76 13.02
CA VAL A 96 -1.08 10.67 12.04
C VAL A 96 -0.39 11.07 10.75
N ILE A 97 0.53 10.24 10.32
CA ILE A 97 1.10 10.28 8.97
C ILE A 97 0.50 9.14 8.17
N THR A 98 0.13 9.42 6.95
CA THR A 98 -0.16 8.39 5.96
C THR A 98 0.95 8.36 4.91
N TRP A 99 1.32 7.15 4.51
CA TRP A 99 2.10 6.97 3.30
C TRP A 99 1.29 6.10 2.33
N THR A 100 1.33 6.49 1.08
CA THR A 100 0.60 5.80 0.02
C THR A 100 1.59 5.33 -1.03
N LEU A 101 1.57 4.04 -1.33
CA LEU A 101 2.24 3.48 -2.49
C LEU A 101 1.20 3.32 -3.58
N PHE A 102 1.35 4.03 -4.69
CA PHE A 102 0.43 3.94 -5.80
C PHE A 102 1.12 3.51 -7.09
N VAL A 103 0.41 2.70 -7.85
CA VAL A 103 0.81 2.21 -9.17
C VAL A 103 -0.28 2.52 -10.19
N TRP A 104 0.10 2.69 -11.46
CA TRP A 104 -0.87 2.81 -12.52
C TRP A 104 -1.65 1.50 -12.69
N ARG A 105 -2.96 1.58 -12.72
CA ARG A 105 -3.83 0.41 -12.78
C ARG A 105 -3.67 -0.37 -14.08
N ASP A 106 -3.40 0.30 -15.18
CA ASP A 106 -3.24 -0.29 -16.51
C ASP A 106 -2.04 -1.25 -16.63
N ILE A 107 -1.04 -1.16 -15.74
CA ILE A 107 0.05 -2.16 -15.72
C ILE A 107 -0.42 -3.57 -15.34
N PHE A 108 -1.64 -3.72 -14.80
CA PHE A 108 -2.25 -5.01 -14.46
C PHE A 108 -3.20 -5.54 -15.54
N PHE A 109 -3.50 -4.75 -16.59
CA PHE A 109 -4.41 -5.15 -17.66
C PHE A 109 -3.62 -5.52 -18.92
N HIS A 110 -2.82 -6.60 -18.82
CA HIS A 110 -2.12 -7.18 -19.95
C HIS A 110 -2.91 -8.35 -20.55
N ALA A 111 -2.72 -8.56 -21.85
CA ALA A 111 -3.20 -9.77 -22.51
C ALA A 111 -2.46 -11.04 -22.01
N ASP A 112 -1.31 -10.86 -21.38
CA ASP A 112 -0.49 -11.91 -20.79
C ASP A 112 -0.77 -12.02 -19.28
N PRO A 113 -1.44 -13.09 -18.81
CA PRO A 113 -1.75 -13.32 -17.40
C PRO A 113 -0.49 -13.44 -16.51
N ASP A 114 0.58 -14.05 -17.03
CA ASP A 114 1.82 -14.25 -16.29
C ASP A 114 2.47 -12.91 -15.95
N ARG A 115 2.39 -11.96 -16.86
CA ARG A 115 2.89 -10.59 -16.64
C ARG A 115 2.04 -9.84 -15.62
N THR A 116 0.74 -10.02 -15.63
CA THR A 116 -0.17 -9.44 -14.63
C THR A 116 0.14 -9.97 -13.24
N GLU A 117 0.31 -11.29 -13.10
CA GLU A 117 0.70 -11.91 -11.84
C GLU A 117 2.08 -11.43 -11.36
N GLN A 118 3.05 -11.30 -12.28
CA GLN A 118 4.36 -10.76 -11.96
C GLN A 118 4.26 -9.35 -11.39
N HIS A 119 3.46 -8.46 -11.99
CA HIS A 119 3.26 -7.11 -11.47
C HIS A 119 2.56 -7.09 -10.11
N ALA A 120 1.61 -8.01 -9.86
CA ALA A 120 0.98 -8.15 -8.54
C ALA A 120 2.01 -8.57 -7.47
N ARG A 121 2.91 -9.49 -7.80
CA ARG A 121 4.03 -9.89 -6.93
C ARG A 121 5.04 -8.77 -6.70
N GLU A 122 5.32 -7.95 -7.71
CA GLU A 122 6.16 -6.76 -7.58
C GLU A 122 5.55 -5.71 -6.65
N LEU A 123 4.24 -5.44 -6.78
CA LEU A 123 3.52 -4.56 -5.87
C LEU A 123 3.58 -5.08 -4.43
N LEU A 124 3.30 -6.37 -4.25
CA LEU A 124 3.34 -7.01 -2.93
C LEU A 124 4.74 -6.91 -2.30
N ASN A 125 5.80 -7.16 -3.08
CA ASN A 125 7.17 -7.01 -2.62
C ASN A 125 7.50 -5.56 -2.23
N ALA A 126 7.06 -4.57 -3.03
CA ALA A 126 7.23 -3.17 -2.71
C ALA A 126 6.50 -2.78 -1.41
N VAL A 127 5.26 -3.24 -1.23
CA VAL A 127 4.48 -3.04 0.01
C VAL A 127 5.18 -3.68 1.21
N THR A 128 5.64 -4.94 1.07
CA THR A 128 6.33 -5.67 2.15
C THR A 128 7.55 -4.91 2.65
N ILE A 129 8.40 -4.43 1.75
CA ILE A 129 9.57 -3.62 2.11
C ILE A 129 9.17 -2.33 2.82
N ALA A 130 8.13 -1.66 2.34
CA ALA A 130 7.69 -0.41 2.95
C ALA A 130 7.15 -0.63 4.36
N VAL A 131 6.28 -1.63 4.59
CA VAL A 131 5.71 -1.92 5.94
C VAL A 131 6.74 -2.48 6.92
N GLU A 132 7.79 -3.14 6.42
CA GLU A 132 8.92 -3.60 7.22
C GLU A 132 9.77 -2.43 7.75
N MET A 133 9.93 -1.38 6.95
CA MET A 133 10.84 -0.28 7.24
C MET A 133 10.14 0.96 7.79
N LEU A 134 8.89 1.20 7.42
CA LEU A 134 8.13 2.37 7.87
C LEU A 134 7.21 1.99 9.02
N PRO A 135 7.17 2.78 10.10
CA PRO A 135 6.20 2.60 11.17
C PRO A 135 4.80 2.58 10.59
N THR A 136 4.11 1.44 10.72
CA THR A 136 2.79 1.24 10.14
C THR A 136 1.86 0.61 11.17
N HIS A 137 0.78 1.32 11.50
CA HIS A 137 -0.25 0.83 12.39
C HIS A 137 -1.26 -0.05 11.64
N TYR A 138 -1.66 0.41 10.45
CA TYR A 138 -2.52 -0.32 9.51
C TYR A 138 -2.20 0.07 8.08
N GLY A 139 -2.36 -0.86 7.14
CA GLY A 139 -2.25 -0.58 5.71
C GLY A 139 -3.21 -1.44 4.91
N CYS A 140 -3.77 -0.89 3.82
CA CYS A 140 -4.62 -1.64 2.92
C CYS A 140 -4.50 -1.18 1.46
N LEU A 141 -4.67 -2.11 0.52
CA LEU A 141 -4.80 -1.81 -0.91
C LEU A 141 -6.26 -1.50 -1.23
N ALA A 142 -6.59 -0.22 -1.34
CA ALA A 142 -7.92 0.22 -1.71
C ALA A 142 -8.11 0.13 -3.23
N THR A 143 -8.99 -0.76 -3.69
CA THR A 143 -9.30 -0.96 -5.12
C THR A 143 -10.71 -0.51 -5.46
N LEU A 144 -11.71 -1.29 -5.04
CA LEU A 144 -13.13 -1.05 -5.30
C LEU A 144 -13.82 -0.33 -4.13
N HIS A 145 -13.21 -0.32 -2.95
CA HIS A 145 -13.81 0.20 -1.73
C HIS A 145 -12.97 1.32 -1.15
N TYR A 146 -13.62 2.29 -0.53
CA TYR A 146 -12.92 3.34 0.20
C TYR A 146 -12.10 2.73 1.34
N PRO A 147 -10.84 3.20 1.54
CA PRO A 147 -10.06 2.81 2.71
C PRO A 147 -10.75 3.28 3.99
N PRO A 148 -10.46 2.66 5.14
CA PRO A 148 -10.99 3.13 6.42
C PRO A 148 -10.51 4.55 6.70
N THR A 149 -11.32 5.32 7.42
CA THR A 149 -10.91 6.66 7.87
C THR A 149 -9.81 6.56 8.93
N VAL A 150 -9.07 7.65 9.15
CA VAL A 150 -8.08 7.73 10.24
C VAL A 150 -8.70 7.34 11.58
N GLU A 151 -9.90 7.85 11.88
CA GLU A 151 -10.61 7.55 13.11
C GLU A 151 -10.97 6.06 13.26
N GLN A 152 -11.44 5.43 12.18
CA GLN A 152 -11.72 3.99 12.18
C GLN A 152 -10.46 3.17 12.47
N VAL A 153 -9.33 3.54 11.85
CA VAL A 153 -8.05 2.86 12.09
C VAL A 153 -7.58 3.03 13.53
N LEU A 154 -7.61 4.25 14.07
CA LEU A 154 -7.17 4.54 15.44
C LEU A 154 -8.01 3.82 16.49
N ASN A 155 -9.33 3.66 16.23
CA ASN A 155 -10.25 2.96 17.12
C ASN A 155 -10.26 1.44 16.89
N GLY A 156 -9.46 0.90 15.97
CA GLY A 156 -9.45 -0.52 15.64
C GLY A 156 -10.72 -1.01 14.91
N ASN A 157 -11.53 -0.09 14.40
CA ASN A 157 -12.79 -0.38 13.72
C ASN A 157 -12.55 -0.77 12.24
N ILE A 158 -11.75 -1.81 12.04
CA ILE A 158 -11.55 -2.41 10.72
C ILE A 158 -12.65 -3.43 10.50
N SER A 159 -13.50 -3.18 9.51
CA SER A 159 -14.70 -3.97 9.24
C SER A 159 -14.58 -4.91 8.03
N ARG A 160 -13.46 -4.83 7.29
CA ARG A 160 -13.23 -5.67 6.12
C ARG A 160 -11.75 -5.85 5.81
N LEU A 161 -11.44 -6.95 5.10
CA LEU A 161 -10.15 -7.11 4.40
C LEU A 161 -10.23 -6.52 2.99
N TYR A 162 -9.12 -6.00 2.58
CA TYR A 162 -8.81 -5.55 1.23
C TYR A 162 -7.90 -6.58 0.53
N PRO A 163 -7.59 -6.43 -0.77
CA PRO A 163 -6.68 -7.33 -1.46
C PRO A 163 -5.30 -7.49 -0.81
N ILE A 164 -4.76 -6.43 -0.21
CA ILE A 164 -3.56 -6.49 0.63
C ILE A 164 -3.89 -5.77 1.94
N ASN A 165 -3.53 -6.36 3.08
CA ASN A 165 -3.74 -5.77 4.40
C ASN A 165 -2.48 -5.94 5.23
N TYR A 166 -2.12 -4.92 5.98
CA TYR A 166 -1.10 -4.96 7.01
C TYR A 166 -1.68 -4.52 8.35
N PHE A 167 -1.47 -5.33 9.37
CA PHE A 167 -1.90 -5.05 10.74
C PHE A 167 -0.65 -4.89 11.61
N GLY A 168 -0.39 -3.69 12.10
CA GLY A 168 0.68 -3.43 13.05
C GLY A 168 0.42 -4.08 14.42
N ASP A 169 1.43 -4.12 15.26
CA ASP A 169 1.45 -4.84 16.55
C ASP A 169 0.26 -4.48 17.47
N GLN A 170 -0.07 -3.20 17.59
CA GLN A 170 -1.18 -2.71 18.41
C GLN A 170 -2.53 -3.22 17.89
N LEU A 171 -2.74 -3.16 16.58
CA LEU A 171 -3.97 -3.61 15.96
C LEU A 171 -4.08 -5.14 15.97
N LEU A 172 -2.95 -5.85 15.84
CA LEU A 172 -2.87 -7.29 16.05
C LEU A 172 -3.35 -7.70 17.47
N ALA A 173 -2.94 -6.94 18.48
CA ALA A 173 -3.38 -7.20 19.85
C ALA A 173 -4.89 -6.94 20.06
N GLN A 174 -5.43 -5.91 19.42
CA GLN A 174 -6.86 -5.56 19.52
C GLN A 174 -7.77 -6.57 18.81
N ILE A 175 -7.44 -6.98 17.58
CA ILE A 175 -8.26 -7.92 16.79
C ILE A 175 -8.05 -9.36 17.27
N GLY A 176 -6.88 -9.66 17.81
CA GLY A 176 -6.45 -10.98 18.25
C GLY A 176 -5.54 -11.65 17.22
N ARG A 177 -4.25 -11.78 17.58
CA ARG A 177 -3.21 -12.37 16.70
C ARG A 177 -3.63 -13.74 16.19
N ALA A 178 -4.06 -14.66 17.07
CA ALA A 178 -4.46 -16.01 16.68
C ALA A 178 -5.60 -16.04 15.66
N ARG A 179 -6.56 -15.11 15.76
CA ARG A 179 -7.65 -14.98 14.80
C ARG A 179 -7.16 -14.56 13.42
N LEU A 180 -6.23 -13.60 13.36
CA LEU A 180 -5.64 -13.15 12.11
C LEU A 180 -4.73 -14.23 11.49
N GLU A 181 -4.00 -15.00 12.31
CA GLU A 181 -3.16 -16.12 11.86
C GLU A 181 -3.94 -17.23 11.17
N GLN A 182 -5.16 -17.47 11.61
CA GLN A 182 -6.04 -18.50 11.06
C GLN A 182 -6.93 -18.00 9.91
N ALA A 183 -6.86 -16.71 9.57
CA ALA A 183 -7.66 -16.19 8.47
C ALA A 183 -7.30 -16.87 7.15
N PRO A 184 -8.30 -17.34 6.37
CA PRO A 184 -8.06 -17.91 5.06
C PRO A 184 -7.37 -16.90 4.14
N ALA A 185 -6.18 -17.22 3.65
CA ALA A 185 -5.44 -16.32 2.78
C ALA A 185 -4.42 -17.07 1.92
N TRP A 186 -4.14 -16.53 0.75
CA TRP A 186 -3.05 -16.97 -0.11
C TRP A 186 -1.68 -16.68 0.54
N LEU A 187 -1.54 -15.53 1.20
CA LEU A 187 -0.36 -15.18 2.00
C LEU A 187 -0.82 -14.63 3.36
N ASN A 188 -0.23 -15.17 4.43
CA ASN A 188 -0.52 -14.75 5.80
C ASN A 188 0.75 -14.92 6.64
N VAL A 189 1.56 -13.87 6.74
CA VAL A 189 2.92 -13.92 7.29
C VAL A 189 3.21 -12.74 8.20
N ASP A 190 4.10 -12.94 9.15
CA ASP A 190 4.64 -11.86 9.96
C ASP A 190 5.66 -11.05 9.15
N VAL A 191 5.57 -9.72 9.20
CA VAL A 191 6.47 -8.77 8.54
C VAL A 191 6.79 -7.65 9.52
N GLY A 192 8.05 -7.47 9.86
CA GLY A 192 8.47 -6.54 10.90
C GLY A 192 7.77 -6.85 12.24
N LEU A 193 7.09 -5.88 12.82
CA LEU A 193 6.33 -6.05 14.08
C LEU A 193 4.86 -6.41 13.85
N GLY A 194 4.43 -6.47 12.60
CA GLY A 194 3.04 -6.69 12.22
C GLY A 194 2.82 -7.95 11.40
N ARG A 195 1.64 -7.99 10.77
CA ARG A 195 1.21 -9.13 9.95
C ARG A 195 0.64 -8.68 8.63
N LEU A 196 1.13 -9.27 7.54
CA LEU A 196 0.68 -9.05 6.18
C LEU A 196 -0.27 -10.18 5.79
N ILE A 197 -1.47 -9.79 5.34
CA ILE A 197 -2.52 -10.72 4.89
C ILE A 197 -2.93 -10.36 3.47
N VAL A 198 -2.80 -11.29 2.55
CA VAL A 198 -3.28 -11.21 1.18
C VAL A 198 -4.26 -12.37 0.97
N PRO A 199 -5.56 -12.13 1.03
CA PRO A 199 -6.55 -13.21 0.87
C PRO A 199 -6.42 -13.95 -0.46
N ASP A 200 -6.20 -13.19 -1.54
CA ASP A 200 -6.06 -13.71 -2.89
C ASP A 200 -5.18 -12.77 -3.72
N LEU A 201 -4.16 -13.32 -4.37
CA LEU A 201 -3.27 -12.51 -5.21
C LEU A 201 -4.02 -11.85 -6.38
N ASN A 202 -5.00 -12.57 -6.96
CA ASN A 202 -5.79 -12.06 -8.08
C ASN A 202 -6.69 -10.89 -7.67
N ALA A 203 -7.07 -10.79 -6.40
CA ALA A 203 -7.87 -9.67 -5.91
C ALA A 203 -7.18 -8.31 -6.05
N ILE A 204 -5.85 -8.28 -6.18
CA ILE A 204 -5.07 -7.06 -6.41
C ILE A 204 -5.56 -6.33 -7.67
N TYR A 205 -5.95 -7.06 -8.72
CA TYR A 205 -6.38 -6.49 -10.00
C TYR A 205 -7.83 -6.84 -10.39
N GLN A 206 -8.40 -7.89 -9.81
CA GLN A 206 -9.79 -8.31 -10.07
C GLN A 206 -10.78 -7.74 -9.06
N GLY A 207 -10.29 -7.30 -7.87
CA GLY A 207 -11.14 -6.85 -6.78
C GLY A 207 -11.63 -7.98 -5.87
N ASP A 208 -12.87 -7.91 -5.40
CA ASP A 208 -13.43 -8.89 -4.46
C ASP A 208 -13.62 -10.27 -5.11
N THR A 209 -12.80 -11.22 -4.70
CA THR A 209 -12.89 -12.63 -5.08
C THR A 209 -13.65 -13.41 -3.99
N THR A 210 -14.05 -14.66 -4.32
CA THR A 210 -14.66 -15.55 -3.33
C THR A 210 -13.78 -15.81 -2.12
N THR A 211 -12.45 -15.83 -2.30
CA THR A 211 -11.47 -15.98 -1.23
C THR A 211 -11.45 -14.76 -0.31
N VAL A 212 -11.48 -13.53 -0.87
CA VAL A 212 -11.60 -12.29 -0.10
C VAL A 212 -12.89 -12.29 0.72
N GLN A 213 -14.01 -12.68 0.12
CA GLN A 213 -15.30 -12.77 0.80
C GLN A 213 -15.28 -13.80 1.94
N ALA A 214 -14.68 -14.98 1.72
CA ALA A 214 -14.54 -16.00 2.76
C ALA A 214 -13.68 -15.52 3.94
N ALA A 215 -12.56 -14.86 3.66
CA ALA A 215 -11.70 -14.28 4.68
C ALA A 215 -12.40 -13.16 5.47
N ASN A 216 -13.17 -12.31 4.78
CA ASN A 216 -13.99 -11.28 5.42
C ASN A 216 -15.05 -11.90 6.36
N ARG A 217 -15.77 -12.91 5.89
CA ARG A 217 -16.77 -13.61 6.72
C ARG A 217 -16.15 -14.26 7.95
N TYR A 218 -14.99 -14.86 7.80
CA TYR A 218 -14.23 -15.45 8.91
C TYR A 218 -13.86 -14.40 9.98
N LEU A 219 -13.32 -13.24 9.56
CA LEU A 219 -12.82 -12.22 10.48
C LEU A 219 -13.91 -11.31 11.03
N PHE A 220 -14.93 -10.97 10.25
CA PHE A 220 -15.88 -9.92 10.61
C PHE A 220 -17.33 -10.41 10.66
N GLY A 221 -17.59 -11.70 10.31
CA GLY A 221 -18.94 -12.26 10.25
C GLY A 221 -19.71 -11.82 9.00
N ASP A 222 -21.01 -12.13 8.97
CA ASP A 222 -21.88 -11.84 7.82
C ASP A 222 -22.36 -10.37 7.76
N THR A 223 -21.85 -9.50 8.62
CA THR A 223 -22.22 -8.07 8.71
C THR A 223 -21.49 -7.17 7.69
N LEU A 224 -21.07 -7.72 6.57
CA LEU A 224 -20.57 -6.86 5.47
C LEU A 224 -21.75 -6.00 4.99
N PRO A 225 -21.63 -4.65 4.97
CA PRO A 225 -22.63 -3.84 4.31
C PRO A 225 -22.75 -4.32 2.86
N LEU A 226 -23.98 -4.66 2.46
CA LEU A 226 -24.30 -4.95 1.06
C LEU A 226 -23.70 -3.81 0.22
N THR A 227 -22.87 -4.15 -0.75
CA THR A 227 -22.43 -3.19 -1.76
C THR A 227 -23.70 -2.70 -2.44
N THR A 228 -24.08 -1.46 -2.21
CA THR A 228 -25.05 -0.80 -3.07
C THR A 228 -24.37 -0.68 -4.43
N ASP A 229 -24.78 -1.53 -5.37
CA ASP A 229 -24.46 -1.34 -6.78
C ASP A 229 -24.87 0.08 -7.13
N GLY A 230 -24.03 0.79 -7.90
CA GLY A 230 -24.13 2.23 -8.13
C GLY A 230 -25.43 2.78 -8.74
N ASN A 231 -26.53 2.04 -8.65
CA ASN A 231 -27.86 2.40 -9.14
C ASN A 231 -28.90 2.62 -8.03
N GLY A 232 -28.52 2.62 -6.75
CA GLY A 232 -29.44 3.11 -5.68
C GLY A 232 -30.73 2.30 -5.48
N GLU A 233 -30.87 1.13 -6.02
CA GLU A 233 -32.04 0.26 -5.79
C GLU A 233 -31.71 -0.79 -4.73
N ILE A 234 -32.41 -0.70 -3.61
CA ILE A 234 -32.44 -1.71 -2.54
C ILE A 234 -33.35 -2.83 -3.03
N ASN A 235 -32.80 -4.00 -3.26
CA ASN A 235 -33.54 -5.26 -3.37
C ASN A 235 -33.30 -6.11 -2.14
#